data_01382f9e0bf069ec9163c2fe341b87d1
#
_entry.id   01382f9e0bf069ec9163c2fe341b87d1
#
_cell.length_a   1.000
_cell.length_b   1.000
_cell.length_c   1.000
_cell.angle_alpha   90.00
_cell.angle_beta   90.00
_cell.angle_gamma   90.00
#
_symmetry.space_group_name_H-M   'P 1'
#
loop_
_entity.id
_entity.type
_entity.pdbx_description
1 polymer ?
#
loop_
_entity_poly.entity_id
_entity_poly.type
_entity_poly.pdbx_seq_one_letter_code
_entity_poly.pdbx_strand_id
1 'polypeptide(L)'
;MLVGTTTPEHRQLAAEILSKEIGVKPTEDLQAIFWANPETSVIEWCVGFDSFLGKTCQIHVVNFNKKYTPRKLLSAVFEYAFITAGVETLIGIVNSNNTDAMKYDQHLGFKEAYRFEGMHDDGGDIVVFEMKKADCRFIKELKNAA
;
A
#
# COMPACT_ATOMS: atom_id res chain seq x y z
N MET A 1 7.56 -2.04 -14.75
CA MET A 1 7.37 -0.61 -15.10
C MET A 1 6.19 -0.02 -14.32
N LEU A 2 6.31 1.21 -13.97
CA LEU A 2 5.32 1.91 -13.16
C LEU A 2 4.20 2.49 -14.02
N VAL A 3 2.96 2.33 -13.55
CA VAL A 3 1.78 2.95 -14.17
C VAL A 3 0.93 3.55 -13.04
N GLY A 4 0.71 4.85 -13.09
CA GLY A 4 -0.13 5.54 -12.11
C GLY A 4 -1.58 5.63 -12.54
N THR A 5 -2.45 6.09 -11.64
CA THR A 5 -3.87 6.31 -11.93
C THR A 5 -4.08 7.68 -12.58
N THR A 6 -3.75 7.78 -13.86
CA THR A 6 -3.89 9.03 -14.62
C THR A 6 -5.24 9.17 -15.32
N THR A 7 -6.03 8.08 -15.38
CA THR A 7 -7.34 8.06 -16.04
C THR A 7 -8.39 7.45 -15.13
N PRO A 8 -9.69 7.74 -15.37
CA PRO A 8 -10.79 7.07 -14.65
C PRO A 8 -10.75 5.55 -14.80
N GLU A 9 -10.34 5.03 -15.95
CA GLU A 9 -10.25 3.60 -16.23
C GLU A 9 -9.17 2.94 -15.35
N HIS A 10 -8.03 3.59 -15.17
CA HIS A 10 -6.97 3.10 -14.26
C HIS A 10 -7.48 3.03 -12.82
N ARG A 11 -8.21 4.04 -12.38
CA ARG A 11 -8.78 4.09 -11.03
C ARG A 11 -9.81 2.98 -10.83
N GLN A 12 -10.68 2.77 -11.82
CA GLN A 12 -11.67 1.70 -11.77
C GLN A 12 -11.00 0.33 -11.73
N LEU A 13 -9.96 0.12 -12.52
CA LEU A 13 -9.20 -1.14 -12.50
C LEU A 13 -8.58 -1.39 -11.13
N ALA A 14 -7.99 -0.37 -10.51
CA ALA A 14 -7.43 -0.47 -9.17
C ALA A 14 -8.52 -0.85 -8.14
N ALA A 15 -9.68 -0.19 -8.20
CA ALA A 15 -10.79 -0.48 -7.30
C ALA A 15 -11.28 -1.94 -7.46
N GLU A 16 -11.39 -2.43 -8.67
CA GLU A 16 -11.79 -3.82 -8.95
C GLU A 16 -10.76 -4.82 -8.40
N ILE A 17 -9.47 -4.55 -8.60
CA ILE A 17 -8.39 -5.41 -8.08
C ILE A 17 -8.43 -5.46 -6.55
N LEU A 18 -8.53 -4.31 -5.88
CA LEU A 18 -8.57 -4.25 -4.42
C LEU A 18 -9.80 -4.98 -3.87
N SER A 19 -10.95 -4.80 -4.49
CA SER A 19 -12.17 -5.46 -4.07
C SER A 19 -12.09 -6.98 -4.24
N LYS A 20 -11.65 -7.44 -5.41
CA LYS A 20 -11.61 -8.86 -5.74
C LYS A 20 -10.52 -9.61 -4.98
N GLU A 21 -9.33 -9.04 -4.87
CA GLU A 21 -8.17 -9.76 -4.35
C GLU A 21 -8.04 -9.68 -2.83
N ILE A 22 -8.44 -8.57 -2.22
CA ILE A 22 -8.27 -8.36 -0.77
C ILE A 22 -9.55 -7.87 -0.06
N GLY A 23 -10.68 -7.85 -0.75
CA GLY A 23 -11.97 -7.51 -0.14
C GLY A 23 -12.09 -6.06 0.34
N VAL A 24 -11.30 -5.16 -0.21
CA VAL A 24 -11.34 -3.74 0.14
C VAL A 24 -12.26 -2.99 -0.80
N LYS A 25 -13.21 -2.24 -0.25
CA LYS A 25 -14.02 -1.30 -0.99
C LYS A 25 -13.42 0.09 -0.84
N PRO A 26 -12.68 0.59 -1.86
CA PRO A 26 -11.99 1.86 -1.72
C PRO A 26 -12.94 3.04 -1.62
N THR A 27 -12.46 4.11 -1.00
CA THR A 27 -13.15 5.40 -1.03
C THR A 27 -12.94 6.10 -2.37
N GLU A 28 -13.73 7.16 -2.63
CA GLU A 28 -13.73 7.86 -3.93
C GLU A 28 -12.39 8.55 -4.25
N ASP A 29 -11.59 8.83 -3.22
CA ASP A 29 -10.28 9.48 -3.35
C ASP A 29 -9.14 8.53 -3.72
N LEU A 30 -9.46 7.28 -4.10
CA LEU A 30 -8.47 6.28 -4.45
C LEU A 30 -7.49 6.75 -5.50
N GLN A 31 -6.19 6.60 -5.18
CA GLN A 31 -5.09 6.68 -6.13
C GLN A 31 -4.32 5.36 -6.09
N ALA A 32 -3.72 4.97 -7.19
CA ALA A 32 -2.97 3.72 -7.21
C ALA A 32 -1.73 3.80 -8.09
N ILE A 33 -0.79 2.91 -7.79
CA ILE A 33 0.39 2.68 -8.59
C ILE A 33 0.41 1.20 -8.94
N PHE A 34 0.54 0.91 -10.22
CA PHE A 34 0.71 -0.46 -10.72
C PHE A 34 2.17 -0.71 -11.07
N TRP A 35 2.61 -1.92 -10.86
CA TRP A 35 3.83 -2.42 -11.47
C TRP A 35 3.48 -3.47 -12.50
N ALA A 36 3.80 -3.21 -13.76
CA ALA A 36 3.62 -4.16 -14.84
C ALA A 36 4.97 -4.73 -15.27
N ASN A 37 4.97 -6.02 -15.60
CA ASN A 37 6.15 -6.66 -16.15
C ASN A 37 6.51 -5.97 -17.47
N PRO A 38 7.76 -5.49 -17.64
CA PRO A 38 8.14 -4.74 -18.85
C PRO A 38 8.12 -5.59 -20.13
N GLU A 39 8.25 -6.90 -20.02
CA GLU A 39 8.25 -7.81 -21.17
C GLU A 39 6.85 -8.23 -21.60
N THR A 40 5.97 -8.49 -20.64
CA THR A 40 4.63 -9.05 -20.89
C THR A 40 3.50 -8.04 -20.74
N SER A 41 3.75 -6.89 -20.13
CA SER A 41 2.76 -5.87 -19.74
C SER A 41 1.71 -6.38 -18.74
N VAL A 42 1.95 -7.53 -18.13
CA VAL A 42 1.06 -8.09 -17.11
C VAL A 42 1.26 -7.34 -15.79
N ILE A 43 0.17 -6.95 -15.17
CA ILE A 43 0.20 -6.31 -13.84
C ILE A 43 0.60 -7.34 -12.79
N GLU A 44 1.68 -7.06 -12.07
CA GLU A 44 2.20 -7.93 -11.02
C GLU A 44 1.95 -7.36 -9.62
N TRP A 45 1.77 -6.05 -9.50
CA TRP A 45 1.51 -5.36 -8.24
C TRP A 45 0.48 -4.26 -8.46
N CYS A 46 -0.42 -4.11 -7.48
CA CYS A 46 -1.30 -2.95 -7.38
C CYS A 46 -1.22 -2.40 -5.97
N VAL A 47 -0.83 -1.14 -5.84
CA VAL A 47 -0.75 -0.46 -4.55
C VAL A 47 -1.74 0.69 -4.58
N GLY A 48 -2.74 0.63 -3.71
CA GLY A 48 -3.77 1.65 -3.61
C GLY A 48 -3.61 2.50 -2.37
N PHE A 49 -3.98 3.77 -2.49
CA PHE A 49 -4.04 4.74 -1.41
C PHE A 49 -5.43 5.33 -1.39
N ASP A 50 -6.08 5.29 -0.23
CA ASP A 50 -7.42 5.85 -0.07
C ASP A 50 -7.66 6.35 1.35
N SER A 51 -8.91 6.70 1.66
CA SER A 51 -9.28 7.15 3.01
C SER A 51 -8.38 8.28 3.51
N PHE A 52 -8.12 9.25 2.63
CA PHE A 52 -7.33 10.43 3.00
C PHE A 52 -8.10 11.24 4.03
N LEU A 53 -7.47 11.45 5.18
CA LEU A 53 -8.03 12.23 6.28
C LEU A 53 -6.90 12.96 7.00
N GLY A 54 -6.95 14.30 6.98
CA GLY A 54 -5.90 15.11 7.57
C GLY A 54 -4.54 14.77 6.94
N LYS A 55 -3.58 14.39 7.76
CA LYS A 55 -2.23 14.03 7.32
C LYS A 55 -2.01 12.53 7.23
N THR A 56 -3.08 11.77 7.01
CA THR A 56 -3.04 10.30 6.92
C THR A 56 -3.74 9.80 5.68
N CYS A 57 -3.38 8.59 5.25
CA CYS A 57 -4.18 7.79 4.34
C CYS A 57 -3.93 6.31 4.61
N GLN A 58 -4.79 5.46 4.06
CA GLN A 58 -4.60 4.02 4.09
C GLN A 58 -3.88 3.56 2.83
N ILE A 59 -3.05 2.53 2.99
CA ILE A 59 -2.36 1.86 1.90
C ILE A 59 -2.85 0.42 1.80
N HIS A 60 -3.06 -0.04 0.56
CA HIS A 60 -3.50 -1.40 0.26
C HIS A 60 -2.58 -1.99 -0.80
N VAL A 61 -2.11 -3.21 -0.59
CA VAL A 61 -1.13 -3.84 -1.48
C VAL A 61 -1.67 -5.16 -1.99
N VAL A 62 -1.67 -5.34 -3.31
CA VAL A 62 -1.95 -6.61 -3.96
C VAL A 62 -0.71 -7.03 -4.74
N ASN A 63 -0.21 -8.23 -4.43
CA ASN A 63 0.95 -8.83 -5.10
C ASN A 63 0.49 -10.09 -5.83
N PHE A 64 0.44 -10.05 -7.15
CA PHE A 64 0.00 -11.17 -7.97
C PHE A 64 1.07 -12.23 -8.20
N ASN A 65 2.35 -11.85 -8.18
CA ASN A 65 3.44 -12.76 -8.52
C ASN A 65 4.17 -13.35 -7.31
N LYS A 66 3.89 -12.84 -6.11
CA LYS A 66 4.47 -13.30 -4.83
C LYS A 66 6.00 -13.32 -4.81
N LYS A 67 6.62 -12.45 -5.60
CA LYS A 67 8.07 -12.26 -5.66
C LYS A 67 8.47 -11.02 -4.85
N TYR A 68 9.76 -10.73 -4.85
CA TYR A 68 10.28 -9.52 -4.21
C TYR A 68 9.69 -8.27 -4.83
N THR A 69 9.38 -7.29 -3.99
CA THR A 69 8.91 -5.99 -4.45
C THR A 69 10.03 -5.27 -5.21
N PRO A 70 9.78 -4.82 -6.43
CA PRO A 70 10.78 -4.03 -7.15
C PRO A 70 11.16 -2.77 -6.40
N ARG A 71 12.45 -2.45 -6.32
CA ARG A 71 12.92 -1.25 -5.61
C ARG A 71 12.31 0.03 -6.16
N LYS A 72 12.15 0.10 -7.48
CA LYS A 72 11.51 1.26 -8.13
C LYS A 72 10.07 1.43 -7.69
N LEU A 73 9.35 0.32 -7.47
CA LEU A 73 7.98 0.37 -6.95
C LEU A 73 7.97 0.89 -5.52
N LEU A 74 8.83 0.37 -4.65
CA LEU A 74 8.91 0.82 -3.26
C LEU A 74 9.20 2.32 -3.18
N SER A 75 10.19 2.78 -3.92
CA SER A 75 10.54 4.21 -3.96
C SER A 75 9.36 5.06 -4.44
N ALA A 76 8.69 4.63 -5.51
CA ALA A 76 7.55 5.36 -6.06
C ALA A 76 6.37 5.42 -5.09
N VAL A 77 6.09 4.31 -4.41
CA VAL A 77 4.99 4.21 -3.44
C VAL A 77 5.17 5.18 -2.28
N PHE A 78 6.33 5.16 -1.66
CA PHE A 78 6.58 6.02 -0.49
C PHE A 78 6.83 7.47 -0.88
N GLU A 79 7.46 7.73 -2.02
CA GLU A 79 7.58 9.08 -2.56
C GLU A 79 6.20 9.68 -2.85
N TYR A 80 5.32 8.92 -3.48
CA TYR A 80 3.96 9.38 -3.73
C TYR A 80 3.26 9.78 -2.42
N ALA A 81 3.23 8.87 -1.45
CA ALA A 81 2.50 9.08 -0.21
C ALA A 81 3.06 10.25 0.61
N PHE A 82 4.35 10.24 0.88
CA PHE A 82 4.96 11.17 1.81
C PHE A 82 5.38 12.49 1.19
N ILE A 83 5.66 12.51 -0.11
CA ILE A 83 6.13 13.72 -0.80
C ILE A 83 5.04 14.32 -1.67
N THR A 84 4.48 13.53 -2.59
CA THR A 84 3.46 14.04 -3.54
C THR A 84 2.12 14.29 -2.87
N ALA A 85 1.57 13.31 -2.17
CA ALA A 85 0.32 13.45 -1.43
C ALA A 85 0.52 14.20 -0.10
N GLY A 86 1.73 14.17 0.44
CA GLY A 86 2.10 14.95 1.62
C GLY A 86 1.56 14.42 2.94
N VAL A 87 1.23 13.11 3.03
CA VAL A 87 0.82 12.54 4.32
C VAL A 87 2.00 12.45 5.28
N GLU A 88 1.71 12.48 6.56
CA GLU A 88 2.71 12.31 7.62
C GLU A 88 2.71 10.88 8.19
N THR A 89 1.59 10.16 8.03
CA THR A 89 1.45 8.78 8.50
C THR A 89 0.66 7.95 7.49
N LEU A 90 1.22 6.82 7.09
CA LEU A 90 0.53 5.77 6.34
C LEU A 90 -0.06 4.76 7.31
N ILE A 91 -1.29 4.32 7.02
CA ILE A 91 -2.01 3.33 7.81
C ILE A 91 -2.25 2.10 6.95
N GLY A 92 -1.86 0.93 7.46
CA GLY A 92 -2.17 -0.36 6.86
C GLY A 92 -3.01 -1.19 7.82
N ILE A 93 -4.11 -1.76 7.34
CA ILE A 93 -4.99 -2.60 8.16
C ILE A 93 -4.89 -4.03 7.65
N VAL A 94 -4.54 -4.95 8.55
CA VAL A 94 -4.21 -6.34 8.20
C VAL A 94 -4.92 -7.30 9.15
N ASN A 95 -5.36 -8.44 8.60
CA ASN A 95 -5.82 -9.56 9.41
C ASN A 95 -4.61 -10.29 10.00
N SER A 96 -4.59 -10.51 11.31
CA SER A 96 -3.49 -11.21 11.98
C SER A 96 -3.27 -12.64 11.47
N ASN A 97 -4.31 -13.27 10.91
CA ASN A 97 -4.21 -14.59 10.31
C ASN A 97 -3.50 -14.58 8.95
N ASN A 98 -3.38 -13.42 8.33
CA ASN A 98 -2.55 -13.25 7.13
C ASN A 98 -1.10 -13.02 7.55
N THR A 99 -0.40 -14.11 7.86
CA THR A 99 0.96 -14.05 8.40
C THR A 99 1.95 -13.46 7.41
N ASP A 100 1.75 -13.69 6.12
CA ASP A 100 2.63 -13.11 5.09
C ASP A 100 2.51 -11.59 5.04
N ALA A 101 1.29 -11.05 5.08
CA ALA A 101 1.08 -9.61 5.13
C ALA A 101 1.63 -8.99 6.41
N MET A 102 1.44 -9.65 7.55
CA MET A 102 2.00 -9.20 8.83
C MET A 102 3.52 -9.07 8.77
N LYS A 103 4.19 -10.08 8.25
CA LYS A 103 5.66 -10.10 8.10
C LYS A 103 6.13 -9.05 7.09
N TYR A 104 5.42 -8.92 5.99
CA TYR A 104 5.75 -7.98 4.92
C TYR A 104 5.70 -6.53 5.44
N ASP A 105 4.62 -6.17 6.11
CA ASP A 105 4.46 -4.82 6.65
C ASP A 105 5.53 -4.50 7.68
N GLN A 106 5.82 -5.43 8.59
CA GLN A 106 6.88 -5.27 9.58
C GLN A 106 8.26 -5.12 8.91
N HIS A 107 8.52 -5.91 7.89
CA HIS A 107 9.78 -5.85 7.13
C HIS A 107 9.96 -4.48 6.45
N LEU A 108 8.90 -3.89 5.94
CA LEU A 108 8.94 -2.56 5.34
C LEU A 108 9.17 -1.45 6.37
N GLY A 109 8.92 -1.71 7.64
CA GLY A 109 9.10 -0.73 8.71
C GLY A 109 7.81 -0.25 9.36
N PHE A 110 6.67 -0.82 9.00
CA PHE A 110 5.41 -0.53 9.68
C PHE A 110 5.45 -1.09 11.10
N LYS A 111 4.84 -0.36 12.03
CA LYS A 111 4.73 -0.73 13.44
C LYS A 111 3.27 -0.89 13.81
N GLU A 112 2.97 -1.85 14.66
CA GLU A 112 1.62 -2.03 15.18
C GLU A 112 1.25 -0.83 16.06
N ALA A 113 0.18 -0.12 15.67
CA ALA A 113 -0.36 1.02 16.43
C ALA A 113 -1.52 0.59 17.32
N TYR A 114 -2.36 -0.32 16.82
CA TYR A 114 -3.51 -0.81 17.56
C TYR A 114 -3.95 -2.17 17.04
N ARG A 115 -4.67 -2.91 17.89
CA ARG A 115 -5.19 -4.24 17.56
C ARG A 115 -6.60 -4.40 18.11
N PHE A 116 -7.54 -4.77 17.25
CA PHE A 116 -8.90 -5.16 17.64
C PHE A 116 -8.93 -6.69 17.69
N GLU A 117 -8.89 -7.24 18.90
CA GLU A 117 -8.81 -8.67 19.09
C GLU A 117 -10.06 -9.40 18.62
N GLY A 118 -9.88 -10.39 17.73
CA GLY A 118 -10.95 -11.26 17.25
C GLY A 118 -12.00 -10.57 16.39
N MET A 119 -11.77 -9.37 15.90
CA MET A 119 -12.80 -8.58 15.20
C MET A 119 -12.83 -8.80 13.69
N HIS A 120 -11.93 -9.58 13.14
CA HIS A 120 -12.02 -9.98 11.73
C HIS A 120 -13.06 -11.11 11.59
N ASP A 121 -13.69 -11.20 10.41
CA ASP A 121 -14.76 -12.19 10.13
C ASP A 121 -14.31 -13.64 10.37
N ASP A 122 -13.04 -13.96 10.17
CA ASP A 122 -12.46 -15.30 10.37
C ASP A 122 -12.01 -15.55 11.82
N GLY A 123 -12.26 -14.63 12.74
CA GLY A 123 -11.83 -14.71 14.13
C GLY A 123 -10.44 -14.21 14.42
N GLY A 124 -9.67 -13.81 13.38
CA GLY A 124 -8.40 -13.15 13.56
C GLY A 124 -8.54 -11.74 14.09
N ASP A 125 -7.42 -11.12 14.42
CA ASP A 125 -7.39 -9.75 14.88
C ASP A 125 -7.33 -8.78 13.70
N ILE A 126 -7.95 -7.62 13.85
CA ILE A 126 -7.72 -6.49 12.95
C ILE A 126 -6.53 -5.72 13.50
N VAL A 127 -5.41 -5.76 12.79
CA VAL A 127 -4.17 -5.09 13.20
C VAL A 127 -4.02 -3.80 12.42
N VAL A 128 -3.88 -2.70 13.12
CA VAL A 128 -3.63 -1.39 12.52
C VAL A 128 -2.13 -1.13 12.60
N PHE A 129 -1.48 -1.12 11.44
CA PHE A 129 -0.08 -0.74 11.29
C PHE A 129 0.04 0.71 10.90
N GLU A 130 1.12 1.35 11.33
CA GLU A 130 1.45 2.72 10.92
C GLU A 130 2.91 2.83 10.49
N MET A 131 3.16 3.72 9.54
CA MET A 131 4.50 4.18 9.19
C MET A 131 4.49 5.69 9.15
N LYS A 132 5.32 6.30 9.99
CA LYS A 132 5.50 7.75 9.99
C LYS A 132 6.53 8.14 8.95
N LYS A 133 6.32 9.29 8.30
CA LYS A 133 7.26 9.84 7.31
C LYS A 133 8.69 9.88 7.83
N ALA A 134 8.86 10.33 9.09
CA ALA A 134 10.18 10.45 9.72
C ALA A 134 10.92 9.11 9.83
N ASP A 135 10.19 7.99 9.88
CA ASP A 135 10.74 6.64 10.05
C ASP A 135 10.87 5.88 8.74
N CYS A 136 10.43 6.45 7.61
CA CYS A 136 10.48 5.78 6.32
C CYS A 136 11.90 5.79 5.75
N ARG A 137 12.53 4.60 5.69
CA ARG A 137 13.88 4.49 5.15
C ARG A 137 13.97 4.72 3.64
N PHE A 138 12.87 4.49 2.92
CA PHE A 138 12.86 4.59 1.45
C PHE A 138 12.96 6.03 0.95
N ILE A 139 12.42 7.01 1.69
CA ILE A 139 12.51 8.41 1.32
C ILE A 139 13.81 9.08 1.84
N LYS A 140 14.46 8.50 2.84
CA LYS A 140 15.77 8.98 3.31
C LYS A 140 16.81 8.84 2.20
N GLU A 141 16.76 7.74 1.43
CA GLU A 141 17.62 7.53 0.27
C GLU A 141 17.38 8.62 -0.79
N LEU A 142 16.11 8.98 -1.06
CA LEU A 142 15.76 10.04 -2.00
C LEU A 142 16.27 11.41 -1.57
N LYS A 143 16.17 11.75 -0.28
CA LYS A 143 16.69 13.00 0.26
C LYS A 143 18.22 13.09 0.15
N ASN A 144 18.90 11.97 0.36
CA ASN A 144 20.36 11.91 0.27
C ASN A 144 20.86 11.94 -1.18
N ALA A 145 20.02 11.55 -2.13
CA ALA A 145 20.35 11.58 -3.57
C ALA A 145 20.11 12.95 -4.20
N ALA A 146 19.35 13.80 -3.53
CA ALA A 146 19.07 15.17 -3.99
C ALA A 146 20.10 16.15 -3.42
#